data_1b00a9234e23c9bdb155ec6af691b119
#
_entry.id   1b00a9234e23c9bdb155ec6af691b119
#
_cell.length_a   1.000
_cell.length_b   1.000
_cell.length_c   1.000
_cell.angle_alpha   90.00
_cell.angle_beta   90.00
_cell.angle_gamma   90.00
#
_symmetry.space_group_name_H-M   'P 1'
#
loop_
_entity.id
_entity.type
_entity.pdbx_description
1 polymer ?
#
loop_
_entity_poly.entity_id
_entity_poly.type
_entity_poly.pdbx_seq_one_letter_code
_entity_poly.pdbx_strand_id
1 'polypeptide(L)' 'MEKKEKQQKQSWREAKLIRELLADKKEISIRELDEKAKEQGISGRTMRDVRSRMKNDLEYQVNEKQENSIRLKE' A
#
# COMPACT_ATOMS: atom_id res chain seq x y z
N MET A 1 -12.02 21.40 9.03
CA MET A 1 -10.70 20.83 9.22
C MET A 1 -10.72 19.44 9.80
N GLU A 2 -11.47 19.24 10.85
CA GLU A 2 -11.53 17.93 11.48
C GLU A 2 -12.07 16.85 10.56
N LYS A 3 -13.03 17.20 9.73
CA LYS A 3 -13.59 16.24 8.78
C LYS A 3 -12.57 15.78 7.77
N LYS A 4 -11.75 16.71 7.29
CA LYS A 4 -10.69 16.35 6.36
C LYS A 4 -9.64 15.48 7.02
N GLU A 5 -9.34 15.78 8.28
CA GLU A 5 -8.38 14.99 9.02
C GLU A 5 -8.85 13.56 9.22
N LYS A 6 -10.15 13.39 9.48
CA LYS A 6 -10.69 12.04 9.64
C LYS A 6 -10.61 11.24 8.36
N GLN A 7 -10.90 11.86 7.24
CA GLN A 7 -10.77 11.17 5.95
C GLN A 7 -9.33 10.85 5.65
N GLN A 8 -8.43 11.78 5.96
CA GLN A 8 -7.02 11.54 5.78
C GLN A 8 -6.51 10.44 6.69
N LYS A 9 -7.07 10.35 7.89
CA LYS A 9 -6.66 9.32 8.82
C LYS A 9 -6.97 7.92 8.29
N GLN A 10 -8.11 7.75 7.64
CA GLN A 10 -8.42 6.46 7.03
C GLN A 10 -7.42 6.11 5.94
N SER A 11 -7.16 7.07 5.06
CA SER A 11 -6.15 6.88 4.03
C SER A 11 -4.77 6.69 4.64
N TRP A 12 -4.50 7.40 5.72
CA TRP A 12 -3.21 7.29 6.41
C TRP A 12 -2.97 5.91 6.99
N ARG A 13 -4.02 5.32 7.58
CA ARG A 13 -3.86 4.00 8.18
C ARG A 13 -3.42 2.98 7.12
N GLU A 14 -4.06 3.01 5.98
CA GLU A 14 -3.76 2.08 4.92
C GLU A 14 -2.43 2.39 4.26
N ALA A 15 -2.14 3.67 4.05
CA ALA A 15 -0.86 4.09 3.53
C ALA A 15 0.27 3.74 4.51
N LYS A 16 -0.01 3.88 5.80
CA LYS A 16 0.96 3.53 6.82
C LYS A 16 1.28 2.04 6.79
N LEU A 17 0.25 1.21 6.58
CA LEU A 17 0.45 -0.23 6.47
C LEU A 17 1.38 -0.55 5.30
N ILE A 18 1.15 0.09 4.17
CA ILE A 18 2.00 -0.11 3.00
C ILE A 18 3.44 0.30 3.31
N ARG A 19 3.62 1.45 3.93
CA ARG A 19 4.94 1.95 4.27
C ARG A 19 5.66 1.04 5.26
N GLU A 20 4.94 0.54 6.25
CA GLU A 20 5.53 -0.35 7.22
C GLU A 20 5.98 -1.66 6.59
N LEU A 21 5.16 -2.22 5.73
CA LEU A 21 5.51 -3.45 5.03
C LEU A 21 6.72 -3.25 4.13
N LEU A 22 6.77 -2.12 3.45
CA LEU A 22 7.89 -1.83 2.56
C LEU A 22 9.16 -1.47 3.32
N ALA A 23 9.01 -0.87 4.49
CA ALA A 23 10.17 -0.57 5.33
C ALA A 23 10.82 -1.86 5.81
N ASP A 24 10.01 -2.87 6.08
CA ASP A 24 10.52 -4.15 6.55
C ASP A 24 11.11 -4.99 5.41
N LYS A 25 10.38 -5.08 4.30
CA LYS A 25 10.75 -5.97 3.20
C LYS A 25 11.38 -5.27 2.00
N LYS A 26 11.39 -3.94 1.99
CA LYS A 26 11.84 -3.11 0.89
C LYS A 26 11.00 -3.24 -0.36
N GLU A 27 10.49 -4.42 -0.62
CA GLU A 27 9.68 -4.72 -1.79
C GLU A 27 8.64 -5.75 -1.39
N ILE A 28 7.43 -5.61 -1.90
CA ILE A 28 6.37 -6.56 -1.61
C ILE A 28 5.54 -6.76 -2.87
N SER A 29 5.16 -8.01 -3.14
CA SER A 29 4.28 -8.27 -4.27
C SER A 29 2.88 -7.75 -3.95
N ILE A 30 2.15 -7.37 -5.00
CA ILE A 30 0.80 -6.86 -4.82
C ILE A 30 -0.09 -7.92 -4.21
N ARG A 31 0.13 -9.16 -4.60
CA ARG A 31 -0.62 -10.27 -4.04
C ARG A 31 -0.42 -10.39 -2.53
N GLU A 32 0.82 -10.32 -2.10
CA GLU A 32 1.13 -10.41 -0.68
C GLU A 32 0.57 -9.20 0.08
N LEU A 33 0.64 -8.03 -0.54
CA LEU A 33 0.09 -6.82 0.06
C LEU A 33 -1.41 -6.96 0.26
N ASP A 34 -2.11 -7.49 -0.73
CA ASP A 34 -3.55 -7.70 -0.62
C ASP A 34 -3.89 -8.70 0.49
N GLU A 35 -3.09 -9.74 0.64
CA GLU A 35 -3.30 -10.71 1.70
C GLU A 35 -3.12 -10.07 3.08
N LYS A 36 -2.08 -9.28 3.23
CA LYS A 36 -1.85 -8.57 4.50
C LYS A 36 -2.96 -7.58 4.80
N ALA A 37 -3.43 -6.89 3.78
CA ALA A 37 -4.54 -5.96 3.95
C ALA A 37 -5.80 -6.69 4.37
N LYS A 38 -6.05 -7.84 3.79
CA LYS A 38 -7.21 -8.65 4.12
C LYS A 38 -7.20 -9.04 5.59
N GLU A 39 -6.03 -9.38 6.11
CA GLU A 39 -5.88 -9.72 7.53
C GLU A 39 -6.24 -8.54 8.42
N GLN A 40 -6.07 -7.32 7.92
CA GLN A 40 -6.41 -6.11 8.65
C GLN A 40 -7.83 -5.65 8.39
N GLY A 41 -8.60 -6.43 7.65
CA GLY A 41 -9.96 -6.05 7.30
C GLY A 41 -10.07 -5.02 6.21
N ILE A 42 -9.02 -4.85 5.43
CA ILE A 42 -9.00 -3.87 4.33
C ILE A 42 -9.25 -4.62 3.02
N SER A 43 -10.22 -4.14 2.25
CA SER A 43 -10.55 -4.78 0.98
C SER A 43 -9.50 -4.46 -0.08
N GLY A 44 -9.42 -5.34 -1.08
CA GLY A 44 -8.49 -5.11 -2.18
C GLY A 44 -8.80 -3.83 -2.95
N ARG A 45 -10.09 -3.49 -3.06
CA ARG A 45 -10.50 -2.25 -3.71
C ARG A 45 -9.93 -1.04 -2.98
N THR A 46 -10.02 -1.05 -1.66
CA THR A 46 -9.48 0.04 -0.85
C THR A 46 -7.98 0.15 -1.01
N MET A 47 -7.29 -0.98 -1.00
CA MET A 47 -5.85 -0.98 -1.18
C MET A 47 -5.46 -0.47 -2.55
N ARG A 48 -6.22 -0.82 -3.55
CA ARG A 48 -5.97 -0.35 -4.91
C ARG A 48 -6.10 1.17 -4.98
N ASP A 49 -7.13 1.71 -4.32
CA ASP A 49 -7.35 3.14 -4.28
C ASP A 49 -6.20 3.85 -3.55
N VAL A 50 -5.78 3.29 -2.42
CA VAL A 50 -4.67 3.86 -1.66
C VAL A 50 -3.39 3.83 -2.47
N ARG A 51 -3.09 2.73 -3.14
CA ARG A 51 -1.92 2.65 -3.99
C ARG A 51 -1.95 3.70 -5.09
N SER A 52 -3.13 3.93 -5.65
CA SER A 52 -3.29 4.94 -6.68
C SER A 52 -2.97 6.33 -6.15
N ARG A 53 -3.37 6.61 -4.92
CA ARG A 53 -3.08 7.89 -4.27
C ARG A 53 -1.62 8.04 -3.92
N MET A 54 -0.95 6.92 -3.65
CA MET A 54 0.47 6.92 -3.32
C MET A 54 1.34 6.74 -4.56
N LYS A 55 0.78 6.89 -5.72
CA LYS A 55 1.46 6.63 -6.99
C LYS A 55 2.82 7.31 -7.08
N ASN A 56 2.91 8.53 -6.58
CA ASN A 56 4.16 9.28 -6.65
C ASN A 56 5.21 8.77 -5.66
N ASP A 57 4.78 8.04 -4.65
CA ASP A 57 5.67 7.50 -3.62
C ASP A 57 6.02 6.04 -3.84
N LEU A 58 5.35 5.39 -4.76
CA LEU A 58 5.55 3.98 -5.01
C LEU A 58 6.12 3.74 -6.40
N GLU A 59 6.99 2.76 -6.48
CA GLU A 59 7.55 2.32 -7.74
C GLU A 59 7.06 0.92 -8.01
N TYR A 60 6.49 0.71 -9.20
CA TYR A 60 5.98 -0.60 -9.61
C TYR A 60 7.03 -1.32 -10.44
N GLN A 61 7.18 -2.59 -10.18
CA GLN A 61 8.12 -3.41 -10.92
C GLN A 61 7.67 -4.86 -10.92
N VAL A 62 8.34 -5.69 -11.70
CA VAL A 62 8.08 -7.11 -11.73
C VAL A 62 9.25 -7.80 -11.04
N ASN A 63 8.93 -8.67 -10.07
CA ASN A 63 9.99 -9.36 -9.33
C ASN A 63 10.49 -10.59 -10.09
N GLU A 64 11.39 -11.33 -9.48
CA GLU A 64 11.99 -12.50 -10.10
C GLU A 64 10.97 -13.57 -10.47
N LYS A 65 9.89 -13.65 -9.73
CA LYS A 65 8.82 -14.61 -9.99
C LYS A 65 7.84 -14.10 -11.03
N GLN A 66 8.14 -12.97 -11.66
CA GLN A 66 7.28 -12.33 -12.64
C GLN A 66 5.94 -11.89 -12.06
N GLU A 67 5.95 -11.56 -10.77
CA GLU A 67 4.79 -11.00 -10.10
C GLU A 67 4.94 -9.49 -9.99
N ASN A 68 3.83 -8.77 -10.11
CA ASN A 68 3.85 -7.34 -9.90
C ASN A 68 4.19 -7.05 -8.45
N SER A 69 5.11 -6.15 -8.24
CA SER A 69 5.51 -5.77 -6.89
C SER A 69 5.67 -4.27 -6.83
N ILE A 70 5.74 -3.76 -5.59
CA ILE A 70 5.91 -2.34 -5.36
C ILE A 70 7.00 -2.13 -4.32
N ARG A 71 7.59 -0.96 -4.37
CA ARG A 71 8.55 -0.52 -3.37
C ARG A 71 8.44 0.98 -3.23
N LEU A 72 8.96 1.50 -2.12
CA LEU A 72 8.95 2.94 -1.92
C LEU A 72 10.00 3.59 -2.81
N LYS A 73 9.62 4.68 -3.42
CA LYS A 73 10.54 5.51 -4.17
C LYS A 73 11.44 6.26 -3.22
N GLU A 74 12.68 6.30 -3.54
CA GLU A 74 13.64 7.08 -2.73
C GLU A 74 13.84 8.48 -3.27
#